data_65f34c1e1461ee1638eb70b477fd6025
#
_entry.id   65f34c1e1461ee1638eb70b477fd6025
#
_cell.length_a   1.000
_cell.length_b   1.000
_cell.length_c   1.000
_cell.angle_alpha   90.00
_cell.angle_beta   90.00
_cell.angle_gamma   90.00
#
_symmetry.space_group_name_H-M   'P 1'
#
loop_
_entity.id
_entity.type
_entity.pdbx_description
1 polymer ?
#
loop_
_entity_poly.entity_id
_entity_poly.type
_entity_poly.pdbx_seq_one_letter_code
_entity_poly.pdbx_strand_id
1 'polypeptide(L)'
;MTSPIPSHTACCLVQPLFAALLKRLCRPAGLMVVLLSAAFSVSANAQTVRGLKDAYRESFDIGVGLSVKNVHQQEQYELVTANFSTATAENAMKPASVHPREGVYTWEGADRIADFCRQHGMKMRGHCLCWHNQFADWMFTDSLGREVSKEVFYKRLREHIHAVVNRYKDVVYAWDVVNEAIADGPAGIPCPYRDTRHYRLCGDEFIAKAFIFAHEADPNALLFYNDYSTVDPAKRDRITAMIRKMRRQNVPIHGLGMQAHYNIHWPDTTLIEAAIDSFAQVVDVIHITELDVRANHERGGSLHFSQGQSGTPDQQTLARFNNQYANLFRLFRRRSDIIGNVTFWNLSDRDSWLGADNFPLLIDRNYKPKPAYYIVRDLAGEK
;
A
#
# COMPACT_ATOMS: atom_id res chain seq x y z
N MET A 1 43.18 38.43 32.53
CA MET A 1 44.51 38.38 31.88
C MET A 1 44.26 37.77 30.51
N THR A 2 44.00 38.61 29.59
CA THR A 2 44.73 39.04 28.38
C THR A 2 44.66 38.05 27.21
N SER A 3 43.84 38.46 26.28
CA SER A 3 43.96 38.19 24.83
C SER A 3 45.36 38.59 24.31
N PRO A 4 45.75 38.40 23.03
CA PRO A 4 44.95 38.66 21.83
C PRO A 4 45.30 37.82 20.55
N ILE A 5 44.47 38.06 19.53
CA ILE A 5 44.64 37.84 18.08
C ILE A 5 45.77 38.73 17.47
N PRO A 6 46.37 38.38 16.31
CA PRO A 6 46.01 39.03 15.04
C PRO A 6 46.10 38.09 13.82
N SER A 7 45.19 38.13 12.79
CA SER A 7 44.94 39.02 11.62
C SER A 7 46.15 39.32 10.71
N HIS A 8 46.02 38.98 9.40
CA HIS A 8 46.32 39.75 8.18
C HIS A 8 46.10 38.83 6.96
N THR A 9 45.16 39.08 6.11
CA THR A 9 44.93 40.08 5.05
C THR A 9 45.91 40.03 3.85
N ALA A 10 45.30 40.07 2.70
CA ALA A 10 45.63 40.63 1.39
C ALA A 10 45.99 39.64 0.28
N CYS A 11 45.27 39.53 -0.77
CA CYS A 11 44.82 40.43 -1.83
C CYS A 11 45.83 40.50 -3.03
N CYS A 12 45.29 40.55 -4.20
CA CYS A 12 45.73 40.98 -5.53
C CYS A 12 45.81 39.88 -6.58
N LEU A 13 44.85 39.83 -7.49
CA LEU A 13 44.69 40.54 -8.75
C LEU A 13 45.96 40.59 -9.62
N VAL A 14 45.86 40.06 -10.85
CA VAL A 14 46.19 40.76 -12.09
C VAL A 14 45.81 39.92 -13.34
N GLN A 15 44.89 40.39 -14.11
CA GLN A 15 44.86 40.29 -15.60
C GLN A 15 45.75 41.47 -16.10
N PRO A 16 46.13 41.67 -17.39
CA PRO A 16 45.50 41.28 -18.63
C PRO A 16 46.44 41.13 -19.89
N LEU A 17 45.76 40.89 -21.06
CA LEU A 17 46.08 41.38 -22.41
C LEU A 17 47.36 40.89 -23.14
N PHE A 18 47.19 40.32 -24.33
CA PHE A 18 47.69 40.97 -25.55
C PHE A 18 46.93 40.46 -26.81
N ALA A 19 46.48 41.43 -27.55
CA ALA A 19 45.78 41.32 -28.80
C ALA A 19 46.72 41.55 -30.01
N ALA A 20 46.29 41.03 -31.11
CA ALA A 20 46.50 41.52 -32.48
C ALA A 20 47.86 41.40 -33.19
N LEU A 21 47.83 40.86 -34.37
CA LEU A 21 48.31 41.46 -35.64
C LEU A 21 48.33 40.38 -36.72
N LEU A 22 47.68 40.48 -37.73
CA LEU A 22 47.50 41.19 -39.01
C LEU A 22 47.84 40.34 -40.22
N LYS A 23 46.90 40.12 -41.05
CA LYS A 23 46.74 40.46 -42.47
C LYS A 23 47.54 39.74 -43.57
N ARG A 24 46.73 39.34 -44.58
CA ARG A 24 46.89 39.32 -46.04
C ARG A 24 47.53 38.11 -46.67
N LEU A 25 46.89 37.39 -47.59
CA LEU A 25 46.66 37.73 -49.00
C LEU A 25 45.99 36.62 -49.79
N CYS A 26 45.08 37.05 -50.64
CA CYS A 26 44.74 36.50 -51.98
C CYS A 26 43.86 35.24 -52.13
N ARG A 27 42.73 35.49 -52.76
CA ARG A 27 41.76 34.63 -53.50
C ARG A 27 42.42 33.86 -54.70
N PRO A 28 41.75 32.85 -55.38
CA PRO A 28 40.29 32.80 -55.65
C PRO A 28 39.64 31.40 -55.64
N ALA A 29 38.32 31.43 -55.59
CA ALA A 29 37.33 30.60 -56.29
C ALA A 29 37.31 29.07 -56.07
N GLY A 30 36.38 28.61 -55.37
CA GLY A 30 35.88 27.25 -55.37
C GLY A 30 34.57 27.21 -54.61
N LEU A 31 33.46 27.26 -55.33
CA LEU A 31 32.09 27.18 -54.82
C LEU A 31 31.85 25.75 -54.26
N MET A 32 31.94 25.56 -52.97
CA MET A 32 31.58 24.32 -52.30
C MET A 32 30.34 24.58 -51.46
N VAL A 33 29.19 24.19 -51.99
CA VAL A 33 27.92 24.18 -51.28
C VAL A 33 28.01 23.12 -50.14
N VAL A 34 28.26 23.57 -48.94
CA VAL A 34 28.14 22.72 -47.75
C VAL A 34 26.65 22.74 -47.32
N LEU A 35 25.93 21.71 -47.72
CA LEU A 35 24.64 21.39 -47.13
C LEU A 35 24.86 21.00 -45.65
N LEU A 36 24.68 21.95 -44.73
CA LEU A 36 24.51 21.66 -43.32
C LEU A 36 23.13 21.00 -43.15
N SER A 37 23.10 19.67 -43.24
CA SER A 37 22.01 18.89 -42.69
C SER A 37 22.11 18.97 -41.17
N ALA A 38 21.38 19.94 -40.56
CA ALA A 38 21.09 19.92 -39.13
C ALA A 38 20.21 18.72 -38.88
N ALA A 39 20.81 17.58 -38.58
CA ALA A 39 20.11 16.47 -37.97
C ALA A 39 19.64 16.92 -36.57
N PHE A 40 18.45 17.43 -36.48
CA PHE A 40 17.74 17.50 -35.18
C PHE A 40 17.53 16.06 -34.74
N SER A 41 18.49 15.55 -33.96
CA SER A 41 18.27 14.37 -33.14
C SER A 41 17.29 14.79 -32.05
N VAL A 42 16.01 14.64 -32.35
CA VAL A 42 14.97 14.55 -31.30
C VAL A 42 15.30 13.27 -30.55
N SER A 43 16.15 13.37 -29.52
CA SER A 43 16.24 12.36 -28.50
C SER A 43 14.90 12.39 -27.78
N ALA A 44 13.93 11.64 -28.30
CA ALA A 44 12.81 11.18 -27.50
C ALA A 44 13.47 10.34 -26.40
N ASN A 45 13.74 10.97 -25.25
CA ASN A 45 13.91 10.27 -23.99
C ASN A 45 12.56 9.62 -23.68
N ALA A 46 12.23 8.55 -24.38
CA ALA A 46 11.28 7.58 -23.91
C ALA A 46 11.94 6.98 -22.65
N GLN A 47 11.67 7.58 -21.51
CA GLN A 47 11.98 7.02 -20.21
C GLN A 47 11.28 5.68 -20.22
N THR A 48 12.00 4.60 -20.46
CA THR A 48 11.44 3.25 -20.47
C THR A 48 10.88 3.02 -19.08
N VAL A 49 9.58 2.99 -18.98
CA VAL A 49 8.87 2.66 -17.75
C VAL A 49 9.35 1.28 -17.33
N ARG A 50 10.12 1.21 -16.24
CA ARG A 50 10.79 -0.03 -15.82
C ARG A 50 9.86 -0.96 -15.06
N GLY A 51 8.90 -0.42 -14.31
CA GLY A 51 7.96 -1.19 -13.52
C GLY A 51 6.69 -0.42 -13.18
N LEU A 52 5.79 -1.06 -12.43
CA LEU A 52 4.50 -0.47 -12.06
C LEU A 52 4.67 0.80 -11.22
N LYS A 53 5.60 0.80 -10.25
CA LYS A 53 5.86 1.97 -9.39
C LYS A 53 6.28 3.20 -10.18
N ASP A 54 7.08 3.00 -11.26
CA ASP A 54 7.53 4.10 -12.10
C ASP A 54 6.40 4.63 -12.99
N ALA A 55 5.51 3.72 -13.43
CA ALA A 55 4.36 4.06 -14.26
C ALA A 55 3.36 4.94 -13.50
N TYR A 56 3.10 4.61 -12.22
CA TYR A 56 2.06 5.27 -11.42
C TYR A 56 2.56 6.32 -10.44
N ARG A 57 3.86 6.66 -10.42
CA ARG A 57 4.48 7.56 -9.44
C ARG A 57 3.81 8.93 -9.30
N GLU A 58 3.16 9.43 -10.37
CA GLU A 58 2.44 10.71 -10.37
C GLU A 58 0.96 10.58 -9.95
N SER A 59 0.49 9.34 -9.71
CA SER A 59 -0.90 9.08 -9.35
C SER A 59 -1.02 8.57 -7.91
N PHE A 60 -0.34 7.48 -7.60
CA PHE A 60 -0.36 6.82 -6.29
C PHE A 60 0.81 5.84 -6.16
N ASP A 61 1.15 5.49 -4.93
CA ASP A 61 2.12 4.42 -4.65
C ASP A 61 1.58 3.04 -5.09
N ILE A 62 2.45 2.19 -5.63
CA ILE A 62 2.14 0.78 -5.90
C ILE A 62 2.80 -0.09 -4.83
N GLY A 63 1.99 -0.87 -4.14
CA GLY A 63 2.42 -1.73 -3.04
C GLY A 63 2.23 -3.23 -3.29
N VAL A 64 2.81 -4.03 -2.42
CA VAL A 64 2.70 -5.48 -2.45
C VAL A 64 2.68 -6.09 -1.05
N GLY A 65 1.80 -7.06 -0.83
CA GLY A 65 1.81 -7.93 0.35
C GLY A 65 2.95 -8.94 0.25
N LEU A 66 3.82 -8.99 1.27
CA LEU A 66 5.00 -9.84 1.28
C LEU A 66 5.00 -10.83 2.46
N SER A 67 5.39 -12.06 2.15
CA SER A 67 5.86 -13.02 3.14
C SER A 67 7.38 -12.88 3.36
N VAL A 68 7.89 -13.41 4.46
CA VAL A 68 9.33 -13.48 4.74
C VAL A 68 10.11 -14.15 3.60
N LYS A 69 9.49 -15.13 2.93
CA LYS A 69 10.09 -15.85 1.80
C LYS A 69 10.41 -14.94 0.61
N ASN A 70 9.52 -13.97 0.31
CA ASN A 70 9.68 -13.08 -0.85
C ASN A 70 10.90 -12.15 -0.74
N VAL A 71 11.40 -11.90 0.46
CA VAL A 71 12.55 -11.03 0.71
C VAL A 71 13.89 -11.78 0.83
N HIS A 72 13.86 -13.11 0.71
CA HIS A 72 15.09 -13.95 0.76
C HIS A 72 15.56 -14.46 -0.57
N GLN A 73 14.64 -14.71 -1.51
CA GLN A 73 14.98 -15.29 -2.81
C GLN A 73 15.27 -14.18 -3.82
N GLN A 74 16.45 -14.20 -4.42
CA GLN A 74 16.94 -13.13 -5.31
C GLN A 74 15.96 -12.80 -6.43
N GLU A 75 15.42 -13.80 -7.12
CA GLU A 75 14.45 -13.59 -8.21
C GLU A 75 13.20 -12.83 -7.72
N GLN A 76 12.76 -13.08 -6.48
CA GLN A 76 11.56 -12.46 -5.93
C GLN A 76 11.83 -11.02 -5.49
N TYR A 77 12.94 -10.76 -4.76
CA TYR A 77 13.21 -9.40 -4.32
C TYR A 77 13.55 -8.45 -5.48
N GLU A 78 14.19 -8.93 -6.55
CA GLU A 78 14.40 -8.14 -7.77
C GLU A 78 13.07 -7.74 -8.41
N LEU A 79 12.11 -8.68 -8.47
CA LEU A 79 10.76 -8.40 -8.95
C LEU A 79 10.04 -7.38 -8.07
N VAL A 80 10.16 -7.52 -6.75
CA VAL A 80 9.57 -6.57 -5.77
C VAL A 80 10.14 -5.18 -5.97
N THR A 81 11.46 -5.04 -5.95
CA THR A 81 12.13 -3.74 -6.02
C THR A 81 11.97 -3.04 -7.37
N ALA A 82 11.78 -3.79 -8.45
CA ALA A 82 11.51 -3.24 -9.77
C ALA A 82 10.10 -2.66 -9.91
N ASN A 83 9.10 -3.20 -9.17
CA ASN A 83 7.69 -2.91 -9.43
C ASN A 83 6.96 -2.16 -8.32
N PHE A 84 7.45 -2.18 -7.08
CA PHE A 84 6.71 -1.68 -5.93
C PHE A 84 7.50 -0.63 -5.15
N SER A 85 6.81 0.41 -4.70
CA SER A 85 7.35 1.46 -3.83
C SER A 85 7.02 1.25 -2.36
N THR A 86 5.99 0.43 -2.08
CA THR A 86 5.56 0.12 -0.72
C THR A 86 5.38 -1.38 -0.51
N ALA A 87 5.48 -1.82 0.74
CA ALA A 87 5.24 -3.20 1.13
C ALA A 87 4.33 -3.29 2.35
N THR A 88 3.58 -4.39 2.45
CA THR A 88 2.80 -4.78 3.63
C THR A 88 3.23 -6.17 4.06
N ALA A 89 3.54 -6.37 5.34
CA ALA A 89 3.84 -7.71 5.86
C ALA A 89 2.53 -8.50 5.96
N GLU A 90 2.34 -9.51 5.10
CA GLU A 90 1.08 -10.28 5.00
C GLU A 90 0.64 -10.87 6.34
N ASN A 91 1.56 -11.52 7.06
CA ASN A 91 1.28 -12.21 8.32
C ASN A 91 2.22 -11.81 9.46
N ALA A 92 3.45 -11.39 9.15
CA ALA A 92 4.52 -11.27 10.13
C ALA A 92 4.28 -10.16 11.17
N MET A 93 3.47 -9.14 10.88
CA MET A 93 3.11 -8.06 11.80
C MET A 93 1.77 -8.24 12.51
N LYS A 94 1.00 -9.30 12.23
CA LYS A 94 -0.28 -9.55 12.89
C LYS A 94 -0.09 -9.79 14.39
N PRO A 95 -1.04 -9.39 15.26
CA PRO A 95 -0.84 -9.42 16.71
C PRO A 95 -0.40 -10.78 17.27
N ALA A 96 -1.02 -11.88 16.84
CA ALA A 96 -0.63 -13.21 17.29
C ALA A 96 0.79 -13.63 16.84
N SER A 97 1.28 -13.06 15.72
CA SER A 97 2.62 -13.34 15.21
C SER A 97 3.68 -12.56 15.96
N VAL A 98 3.48 -11.26 16.21
CA VAL A 98 4.50 -10.42 16.87
C VAL A 98 4.43 -10.46 18.39
N HIS A 99 3.25 -10.73 18.98
CA HIS A 99 3.04 -10.71 20.44
C HIS A 99 2.21 -11.92 20.91
N PRO A 100 2.73 -13.15 20.74
CA PRO A 100 2.00 -14.40 20.97
C PRO A 100 1.65 -14.66 22.43
N ARG A 101 2.40 -14.10 23.38
CA ARG A 101 2.19 -14.25 24.84
C ARG A 101 2.50 -12.94 25.56
N GLU A 102 1.92 -12.74 26.73
CA GLU A 102 2.13 -11.54 27.55
C GLU A 102 3.63 -11.30 27.79
N GLY A 103 4.12 -10.10 27.44
CA GLY A 103 5.53 -9.72 27.57
C GLY A 103 6.49 -10.43 26.62
N VAL A 104 6.02 -11.27 25.68
CA VAL A 104 6.87 -12.01 24.75
C VAL A 104 6.60 -11.54 23.32
N TYR A 105 7.62 -10.96 22.69
CA TYR A 105 7.57 -10.50 21.30
C TYR A 105 8.42 -11.36 20.37
N THR A 106 7.90 -11.61 19.18
CA THR A 106 8.55 -12.39 18.10
C THR A 106 8.74 -11.48 16.89
N TRP A 107 9.84 -10.75 16.87
CA TRP A 107 10.10 -9.70 15.88
C TRP A 107 10.70 -10.19 14.56
N GLU A 108 11.35 -11.37 14.57
CA GLU A 108 12.22 -11.83 13.49
C GLU A 108 11.58 -11.73 12.10
N GLY A 109 10.36 -12.21 11.93
CA GLY A 109 9.67 -12.19 10.63
C GLY A 109 9.34 -10.79 10.16
N ALA A 110 8.87 -9.94 11.07
CA ALA A 110 8.53 -8.55 10.77
C ALA A 110 9.79 -7.70 10.52
N ASP A 111 10.84 -7.89 11.33
CA ASP A 111 12.14 -7.21 11.15
C ASP A 111 12.75 -7.50 9.79
N ARG A 112 12.72 -8.74 9.32
CA ARG A 112 13.27 -9.12 8.01
C ARG A 112 12.61 -8.36 6.86
N ILE A 113 11.28 -8.20 6.89
CA ILE A 113 10.56 -7.44 5.86
C ILE A 113 10.85 -5.94 6.02
N ALA A 114 10.89 -5.43 7.24
CA ALA A 114 11.21 -4.03 7.53
C ALA A 114 12.63 -3.67 7.09
N ASP A 115 13.61 -4.52 7.38
CA ASP A 115 15.01 -4.32 6.97
C ASP A 115 15.18 -4.37 5.46
N PHE A 116 14.47 -5.29 4.79
CA PHE A 116 14.41 -5.29 3.34
C PHE A 116 13.89 -3.96 2.78
N CYS A 117 12.80 -3.43 3.34
CA CYS A 117 12.25 -2.15 2.92
C CYS A 117 13.24 -0.99 3.16
N ARG A 118 13.90 -0.94 4.32
CA ARG A 118 14.95 0.06 4.62
C ARG A 118 16.08 0.01 3.62
N GLN A 119 16.59 -1.19 3.32
CA GLN A 119 17.71 -1.39 2.39
C GLN A 119 17.38 -0.97 0.96
N HIS A 120 16.13 -1.09 0.54
CA HIS A 120 15.69 -0.79 -0.82
C HIS A 120 14.91 0.53 -0.95
N GLY A 121 14.87 1.36 0.10
CA GLY A 121 14.18 2.65 0.07
C GLY A 121 12.67 2.55 -0.12
N MET A 122 12.06 1.42 0.28
CA MET A 122 10.62 1.21 0.24
C MET A 122 9.98 1.67 1.54
N LYS A 123 8.75 2.20 1.46
CA LYS A 123 7.92 2.47 2.64
C LYS A 123 7.10 1.23 3.01
N MET A 124 6.65 1.13 4.26
CA MET A 124 5.78 0.04 4.69
C MET A 124 4.40 0.55 5.11
N ARG A 125 3.37 -0.28 4.85
CA ARG A 125 2.10 -0.26 5.57
C ARG A 125 2.14 -1.33 6.65
N GLY A 126 1.87 -0.96 7.88
CA GLY A 126 1.78 -1.89 9.01
C GLY A 126 0.41 -2.57 9.04
N HIS A 127 0.37 -3.88 9.02
CA HIS A 127 -0.84 -4.68 9.01
C HIS A 127 -0.74 -5.82 10.02
N CYS A 128 -1.53 -5.81 11.06
CA CYS A 128 -2.43 -4.79 11.59
C CYS A 128 -2.26 -4.71 13.12
N LEU A 129 -2.75 -3.65 13.76
CA LEU A 129 -2.57 -3.50 15.22
C LEU A 129 -3.68 -4.19 16.04
N CYS A 130 -4.91 -4.24 15.52
CA CYS A 130 -6.05 -4.85 16.19
C CYS A 130 -6.97 -5.54 15.16
N TRP A 131 -7.16 -6.85 15.31
CA TRP A 131 -8.02 -7.65 14.44
C TRP A 131 -8.64 -8.80 15.24
N HIS A 132 -9.86 -9.19 14.91
CA HIS A 132 -10.55 -10.28 15.60
C HIS A 132 -9.99 -11.67 15.29
N ASN A 133 -9.32 -11.82 14.14
CA ASN A 133 -8.54 -13.01 13.79
C ASN A 133 -7.06 -12.80 14.13
N GLN A 134 -6.30 -13.88 14.33
CA GLN A 134 -4.87 -13.84 14.63
C GLN A 134 -4.50 -12.82 15.73
N PHE A 135 -5.36 -12.77 16.77
CA PHE A 135 -5.16 -12.00 17.99
C PHE A 135 -4.99 -12.96 19.17
N ALA A 136 -3.97 -12.77 19.98
CA ALA A 136 -3.58 -13.75 20.99
C ALA A 136 -4.57 -13.79 22.17
N ASP A 137 -4.93 -14.99 22.63
CA ASP A 137 -5.93 -15.21 23.70
C ASP A 137 -5.56 -14.57 25.04
N TRP A 138 -4.26 -14.47 25.35
CA TRP A 138 -3.79 -13.86 26.59
C TRP A 138 -4.23 -12.40 26.74
N MET A 139 -4.52 -11.71 25.64
CA MET A 139 -5.05 -10.35 25.67
C MET A 139 -6.39 -10.27 26.43
N PHE A 140 -7.18 -11.35 26.41
CA PHE A 140 -8.55 -11.42 26.96
C PHE A 140 -8.65 -12.25 28.23
N THR A 141 -7.59 -13.00 28.59
CA THR A 141 -7.65 -13.93 29.72
C THR A 141 -6.54 -13.67 30.75
N ASP A 142 -6.85 -13.92 32.02
CA ASP A 142 -5.86 -13.96 33.09
C ASP A 142 -5.10 -15.31 33.12
N SER A 143 -4.17 -15.48 34.06
CA SER A 143 -3.39 -16.70 34.22
C SER A 143 -4.21 -17.95 34.61
N LEU A 144 -5.48 -17.76 35.00
CA LEU A 144 -6.44 -18.82 35.30
C LEU A 144 -7.42 -19.07 34.16
N GLY A 145 -7.24 -18.43 33.00
CA GLY A 145 -8.12 -18.55 31.84
C GLY A 145 -9.46 -17.81 31.96
N ARG A 146 -9.66 -16.97 32.98
CA ARG A 146 -10.86 -16.16 33.16
C ARG A 146 -10.76 -14.88 32.33
N GLU A 147 -11.91 -14.38 31.86
CA GLU A 147 -11.96 -13.13 31.11
C GLU A 147 -11.51 -11.95 32.00
N VAL A 148 -10.63 -11.11 31.44
CA VAL A 148 -10.12 -9.92 32.12
C VAL A 148 -11.13 -8.78 32.05
N SER A 149 -10.95 -7.77 32.91
CA SER A 149 -11.75 -6.53 32.80
C SER A 149 -11.36 -5.72 31.55
N LYS A 150 -12.26 -4.83 31.14
CA LYS A 150 -12.07 -3.89 30.05
C LYS A 150 -10.81 -3.03 30.24
N GLU A 151 -10.51 -2.61 31.47
CA GLU A 151 -9.34 -1.79 31.82
C GLU A 151 -8.05 -2.57 31.62
N VAL A 152 -8.02 -3.86 32.02
CA VAL A 152 -6.86 -4.73 31.80
C VAL A 152 -6.64 -4.97 30.30
N PHE A 153 -7.71 -5.22 29.55
CA PHE A 153 -7.62 -5.35 28.10
C PHE A 153 -7.07 -4.08 27.45
N TYR A 154 -7.55 -2.89 27.80
CA TYR A 154 -7.05 -1.64 27.25
C TYR A 154 -5.60 -1.37 27.59
N LYS A 155 -5.15 -1.69 28.82
CA LYS A 155 -3.74 -1.62 29.18
C LYS A 155 -2.90 -2.48 28.25
N ARG A 156 -3.26 -3.75 28.07
CA ARG A 156 -2.54 -4.72 27.21
C ARG A 156 -2.55 -4.29 25.74
N LEU A 157 -3.70 -3.82 25.23
CA LEU A 157 -3.82 -3.32 23.86
C LEU A 157 -2.92 -2.09 23.63
N ARG A 158 -2.89 -1.15 24.59
CA ARG A 158 -2.03 0.03 24.52
C ARG A 158 -0.54 -0.36 24.51
N GLU A 159 -0.13 -1.24 25.39
CA GLU A 159 1.25 -1.75 25.47
C GLU A 159 1.66 -2.45 24.16
N HIS A 160 0.78 -3.30 23.61
CA HIS A 160 1.00 -3.95 22.32
C HIS A 160 1.18 -2.92 21.19
N ILE A 161 0.24 -2.01 21.04
CA ILE A 161 0.27 -0.99 19.97
C ILE A 161 1.53 -0.13 20.10
N HIS A 162 1.85 0.34 21.30
CA HIS A 162 3.04 1.16 21.54
C HIS A 162 4.33 0.40 21.22
N ALA A 163 4.44 -0.87 21.58
CA ALA A 163 5.63 -1.68 21.30
C ALA A 163 5.83 -1.86 19.78
N VAL A 164 4.75 -2.20 19.06
CA VAL A 164 4.82 -2.46 17.62
C VAL A 164 5.05 -1.17 16.83
N VAL A 165 4.27 -0.12 17.09
CA VAL A 165 4.38 1.14 16.36
C VAL A 165 5.74 1.79 16.57
N ASN A 166 6.22 1.89 17.83
CA ASN A 166 7.53 2.48 18.12
C ASN A 166 8.69 1.74 17.48
N ARG A 167 8.58 0.40 17.31
CA ARG A 167 9.63 -0.39 16.68
C ARG A 167 9.83 -0.08 15.20
N TYR A 168 8.75 0.24 14.48
CA TYR A 168 8.76 0.37 13.03
C TYR A 168 8.47 1.79 12.51
N LYS A 169 8.40 2.79 13.37
CA LYS A 169 8.03 4.18 13.01
C LYS A 169 8.98 4.86 12.02
N ASP A 170 10.16 4.30 11.81
CA ASP A 170 11.14 4.80 10.84
C ASP A 170 10.88 4.33 9.41
N VAL A 171 10.10 3.25 9.24
CA VAL A 171 9.82 2.64 7.93
C VAL A 171 8.34 2.50 7.62
N VAL A 172 7.48 2.40 8.65
CA VAL A 172 6.03 2.31 8.49
C VAL A 172 5.41 3.70 8.48
N TYR A 173 4.86 4.11 7.34
CA TYR A 173 4.22 5.42 7.17
C TYR A 173 2.71 5.40 7.41
N ALA A 174 2.09 4.22 7.41
CA ALA A 174 0.64 4.03 7.53
C ALA A 174 0.32 2.72 8.26
N TRP A 175 -0.65 2.72 9.17
CA TRP A 175 -1.09 1.55 9.92
C TRP A 175 -2.55 1.20 9.65
N ASP A 176 -2.82 -0.07 9.40
CA ASP A 176 -4.16 -0.64 9.60
C ASP A 176 -4.36 -0.83 11.10
N VAL A 177 -4.96 0.18 11.74
CA VAL A 177 -5.09 0.21 13.20
C VAL A 177 -6.11 -0.81 13.68
N VAL A 178 -7.29 -0.81 13.04
CA VAL A 178 -8.34 -1.80 13.29
C VAL A 178 -8.77 -2.41 11.95
N ASN A 179 -8.77 -3.74 11.92
CA ASN A 179 -9.17 -4.51 10.76
C ASN A 179 -10.51 -5.21 11.00
N GLU A 180 -11.48 -5.05 10.07
CA GLU A 180 -12.71 -5.83 9.93
C GLU A 180 -13.64 -5.82 11.17
N ALA A 181 -13.86 -4.69 11.79
CA ALA A 181 -14.74 -4.56 12.95
C ALA A 181 -16.23 -4.41 12.59
N ILE A 182 -16.57 -4.12 11.33
CA ILE A 182 -17.93 -3.92 10.87
C ILE A 182 -18.56 -5.25 10.47
N ALA A 183 -19.80 -5.48 10.91
CA ALA A 183 -20.56 -6.70 10.60
C ALA A 183 -20.93 -6.78 9.12
N ASP A 184 -20.92 -7.99 8.58
CA ASP A 184 -21.50 -8.29 7.28
C ASP A 184 -23.06 -8.37 7.38
N GLY A 185 -23.72 -8.45 6.23
CA GLY A 185 -25.19 -8.62 6.16
C GLY A 185 -25.94 -7.40 5.65
N PRO A 186 -27.27 -7.54 5.44
CA PRO A 186 -28.09 -6.55 4.78
C PRO A 186 -28.21 -5.25 5.59
N ALA A 187 -28.84 -4.23 5.00
CA ALA A 187 -29.23 -3.03 5.70
C ALA A 187 -30.20 -3.36 6.86
N GLY A 188 -30.10 -2.60 7.97
CA GLY A 188 -31.03 -2.73 9.10
C GLY A 188 -30.71 -3.89 10.08
N ILE A 189 -29.53 -4.51 10.00
CA ILE A 189 -29.12 -5.47 11.03
C ILE A 189 -29.05 -4.78 12.40
N PRO A 190 -29.38 -5.49 13.52
CA PRO A 190 -29.49 -4.88 14.84
C PRO A 190 -28.20 -4.25 15.36
N CYS A 191 -27.06 -4.82 15.02
CA CYS A 191 -25.75 -4.33 15.43
C CYS A 191 -24.86 -4.11 14.20
N PRO A 192 -24.32 -2.89 13.99
CA PRO A 192 -23.44 -2.61 12.88
C PRO A 192 -22.04 -3.20 13.04
N TYR A 193 -21.66 -3.63 14.23
CA TYR A 193 -20.35 -4.16 14.55
C TYR A 193 -20.34 -5.68 14.57
N ARG A 194 -19.20 -6.26 14.18
CA ARG A 194 -18.99 -7.71 14.22
C ARG A 194 -18.99 -8.22 15.65
N ASP A 195 -19.73 -9.33 15.91
CA ASP A 195 -19.74 -9.99 17.21
C ASP A 195 -18.39 -10.71 17.47
N THR A 196 -17.46 -9.98 18.05
CA THR A 196 -16.10 -10.44 18.39
C THR A 196 -15.87 -10.35 19.90
N ARG A 197 -14.80 -11.00 20.40
CA ARG A 197 -14.39 -10.83 21.81
C ARG A 197 -14.11 -9.38 22.15
N HIS A 198 -13.48 -8.61 21.24
CA HIS A 198 -13.26 -7.17 21.40
C HIS A 198 -14.59 -6.42 21.64
N TYR A 199 -15.57 -6.68 20.78
CA TYR A 199 -16.87 -6.01 20.87
C TYR A 199 -17.66 -6.45 22.10
N ARG A 200 -17.69 -7.76 22.43
CA ARG A 200 -18.39 -8.26 23.63
C ARG A 200 -17.81 -7.68 24.92
N LEU A 201 -16.48 -7.53 25.00
CA LEU A 201 -15.82 -6.98 26.20
C LEU A 201 -15.93 -5.45 26.28
N CYS A 202 -15.80 -4.74 25.16
CA CYS A 202 -15.57 -3.30 25.15
C CYS A 202 -16.65 -2.47 24.44
N GLY A 203 -17.63 -3.10 23.77
CA GLY A 203 -18.47 -2.38 22.80
C GLY A 203 -17.64 -1.87 21.63
N ASP A 204 -18.09 -0.84 20.95
CA ASP A 204 -17.36 -0.23 19.84
C ASP A 204 -16.25 0.74 20.28
N GLU A 205 -16.11 1.01 21.55
CA GLU A 205 -15.10 1.91 22.11
C GLU A 205 -13.68 1.45 21.84
N PHE A 206 -13.45 0.11 21.73
CA PHE A 206 -12.10 -0.42 21.45
C PHE A 206 -11.52 0.12 20.15
N ILE A 207 -12.36 0.43 19.16
CA ILE A 207 -11.92 0.98 17.86
C ILE A 207 -11.27 2.35 18.10
N ALA A 208 -11.99 3.27 18.73
CA ALA A 208 -11.47 4.60 19.03
C ALA A 208 -10.22 4.55 19.91
N LYS A 209 -10.18 3.67 20.92
CA LYS A 209 -9.02 3.49 21.81
C LYS A 209 -7.78 3.01 21.04
N ALA A 210 -7.93 2.05 20.13
CA ALA A 210 -6.81 1.58 19.31
C ALA A 210 -6.19 2.72 18.47
N PHE A 211 -7.03 3.56 17.84
CA PHE A 211 -6.57 4.73 17.08
C PHE A 211 -5.85 5.76 17.97
N ILE A 212 -6.37 6.06 19.14
CA ILE A 212 -5.73 6.96 20.11
C ILE A 212 -4.37 6.41 20.52
N PHE A 213 -4.27 5.13 20.86
CA PHE A 213 -3.00 4.50 21.25
C PHE A 213 -1.98 4.47 20.12
N ALA A 214 -2.42 4.25 18.87
CA ALA A 214 -1.53 4.31 17.72
C ALA A 214 -0.99 5.72 17.49
N HIS A 215 -1.82 6.74 17.60
CA HIS A 215 -1.42 8.14 17.48
C HIS A 215 -0.49 8.61 18.62
N GLU A 216 -0.72 8.14 19.84
CA GLU A 216 0.18 8.38 20.97
C GLU A 216 1.59 7.82 20.72
N ALA A 217 1.68 6.67 20.05
CA ALA A 217 2.96 6.01 19.76
C ALA A 217 3.69 6.65 18.57
N ASP A 218 2.97 7.04 17.52
CA ASP A 218 3.51 7.79 16.37
C ASP A 218 2.48 8.78 15.81
N PRO A 219 2.59 10.06 16.16
CA PRO A 219 1.70 11.11 15.64
C PRO A 219 1.85 11.39 14.14
N ASN A 220 2.93 10.91 13.51
CA ASN A 220 3.21 11.18 12.09
C ASN A 220 2.67 10.09 11.16
N ALA A 221 2.37 8.90 11.68
CA ALA A 221 1.84 7.82 10.87
C ALA A 221 0.39 8.10 10.45
N LEU A 222 0.05 7.74 9.22
CA LEU A 222 -1.34 7.73 8.77
C LEU A 222 -2.07 6.52 9.37
N LEU A 223 -3.25 6.74 9.94
CA LEU A 223 -4.03 5.73 10.66
C LEU A 223 -5.28 5.36 9.87
N PHE A 224 -5.43 4.07 9.56
CA PHE A 224 -6.48 3.52 8.71
C PHE A 224 -7.38 2.56 9.48
N TYR A 225 -8.68 2.62 9.16
CA TYR A 225 -9.57 1.49 9.31
C TYR A 225 -9.52 0.67 8.01
N ASN A 226 -9.39 -0.66 8.09
CA ASN A 226 -9.28 -1.54 6.92
C ASN A 226 -10.40 -2.59 6.94
N ASP A 227 -11.05 -2.83 5.78
CA ASP A 227 -12.12 -3.85 5.71
C ASP A 227 -12.32 -4.36 4.28
N TYR A 228 -12.92 -5.55 4.17
CA TYR A 228 -13.36 -6.15 2.90
C TYR A 228 -14.81 -5.81 2.59
N SER A 229 -15.25 -6.14 1.37
CA SER A 229 -16.63 -5.88 0.87
C SER A 229 -17.09 -4.43 1.08
N THR A 230 -16.18 -3.50 1.08
CA THR A 230 -16.43 -2.06 1.31
C THR A 230 -17.30 -1.42 0.21
N VAL A 231 -17.44 -2.09 -0.93
CA VAL A 231 -18.32 -1.68 -2.04
C VAL A 231 -19.77 -2.12 -1.84
N ASP A 232 -20.05 -3.07 -0.92
CA ASP A 232 -21.40 -3.42 -0.56
C ASP A 232 -22.11 -2.22 0.10
N PRO A 233 -23.26 -1.77 -0.42
CA PRO A 233 -23.89 -0.55 0.05
C PRO A 233 -24.20 -0.55 1.56
N ALA A 234 -24.68 -1.68 2.08
CA ALA A 234 -25.04 -1.76 3.49
C ALA A 234 -23.81 -1.72 4.40
N LYS A 235 -22.72 -2.40 4.03
CA LYS A 235 -21.47 -2.39 4.79
C LYS A 235 -20.76 -1.05 4.65
N ARG A 236 -20.70 -0.48 3.45
CA ARG A 236 -20.19 0.86 3.16
C ARG A 236 -20.83 1.91 4.07
N ASP A 237 -22.16 1.90 4.16
CA ASP A 237 -22.88 2.89 4.93
C ASP A 237 -22.60 2.76 6.44
N ARG A 238 -22.46 1.53 6.96
CA ARG A 238 -22.05 1.26 8.35
C ARG A 238 -20.62 1.75 8.63
N ILE A 239 -19.67 1.49 7.72
CA ILE A 239 -18.28 1.98 7.83
C ILE A 239 -18.27 3.51 7.83
N THR A 240 -18.98 4.14 6.89
CA THR A 240 -19.07 5.60 6.78
C THR A 240 -19.63 6.21 8.06
N ALA A 241 -20.69 5.61 8.63
CA ALA A 241 -21.30 6.07 9.89
C ALA A 241 -20.34 5.95 11.08
N MET A 242 -19.61 4.84 11.19
CA MET A 242 -18.59 4.64 12.22
C MET A 242 -17.50 5.71 12.13
N ILE A 243 -16.89 5.90 10.94
CA ILE A 243 -15.81 6.88 10.75
C ILE A 243 -16.32 8.30 11.08
N ARG A 244 -17.52 8.66 10.61
CA ARG A 244 -18.14 9.96 10.95
C ARG A 244 -18.33 10.15 12.44
N LYS A 245 -18.72 9.08 13.18
CA LYS A 245 -18.81 9.10 14.64
C LYS A 245 -17.43 9.35 15.26
N MET A 246 -16.40 8.63 14.83
CA MET A 246 -15.03 8.78 15.33
C MET A 246 -14.48 10.19 15.10
N ARG A 247 -14.67 10.76 13.89
CA ARG A 247 -14.23 12.14 13.59
C ARG A 247 -14.92 13.19 14.45
N ARG A 248 -16.22 13.04 14.72
CA ARG A 248 -16.94 13.93 15.67
C ARG A 248 -16.40 13.85 17.10
N GLN A 249 -15.77 12.75 17.46
CA GLN A 249 -15.12 12.55 18.76
C GLN A 249 -13.62 12.93 18.74
N ASN A 250 -13.13 13.54 17.67
CA ASN A 250 -11.71 13.89 17.46
C ASN A 250 -10.78 12.68 17.57
N VAL A 251 -11.23 11.49 17.19
CA VAL A 251 -10.37 10.31 17.07
C VAL A 251 -9.47 10.47 15.84
N PRO A 252 -8.15 10.24 15.95
CA PRO A 252 -7.18 10.46 14.87
C PRO A 252 -7.28 9.35 13.80
N ILE A 253 -8.30 9.41 12.97
CA ILE A 253 -8.47 8.54 11.78
C ILE A 253 -8.24 9.37 10.53
N HIS A 254 -7.28 8.94 9.70
CA HIS A 254 -6.88 9.64 8.48
C HIS A 254 -7.46 9.00 7.23
N GLY A 255 -7.51 7.66 7.18
CA GLY A 255 -7.85 6.95 5.97
C GLY A 255 -8.72 5.72 6.16
N LEU A 256 -9.20 5.24 5.00
CA LEU A 256 -9.87 3.95 4.87
C LEU A 256 -9.04 3.05 3.94
N GLY A 257 -8.81 1.81 4.36
CA GLY A 257 -8.33 0.72 3.53
C GLY A 257 -9.50 -0.06 2.94
N MET A 258 -9.57 -0.10 1.61
CA MET A 258 -10.45 -1.00 0.88
C MET A 258 -9.63 -2.23 0.50
N GLN A 259 -9.89 -3.40 1.10
CA GLN A 259 -9.10 -4.62 0.82
C GLN A 259 -9.15 -5.00 -0.65
N ALA A 260 -10.28 -4.83 -1.31
CA ALA A 260 -10.46 -5.07 -2.75
C ALA A 260 -10.16 -6.51 -3.18
N HIS A 261 -10.62 -7.49 -2.40
CA HIS A 261 -10.67 -8.89 -2.80
C HIS A 261 -11.83 -9.11 -3.77
N TYR A 262 -11.54 -9.00 -5.06
CA TYR A 262 -12.54 -9.00 -6.13
C TYR A 262 -12.50 -10.28 -6.95
N ASN A 263 -13.35 -10.36 -7.97
CA ASN A 263 -13.32 -11.41 -8.98
C ASN A 263 -13.65 -10.83 -10.37
N ILE A 264 -13.57 -11.64 -11.39
CA ILE A 264 -13.76 -11.21 -12.79
C ILE A 264 -15.20 -10.80 -13.13
N HIS A 265 -16.16 -10.97 -12.22
CA HIS A 265 -17.57 -10.64 -12.40
C HIS A 265 -18.05 -9.55 -11.45
N TRP A 266 -17.30 -9.26 -10.36
CA TRP A 266 -17.73 -8.36 -9.30
C TRP A 266 -16.51 -7.74 -8.55
N PRO A 267 -16.62 -6.50 -8.12
CA PRO A 267 -17.68 -5.52 -8.43
C PRO A 267 -17.50 -4.88 -9.80
N ASP A 268 -18.57 -4.22 -10.30
CA ASP A 268 -18.42 -3.27 -11.39
C ASP A 268 -17.84 -1.94 -10.90
N THR A 269 -17.39 -1.11 -11.82
CA THR A 269 -16.78 0.19 -11.49
C THR A 269 -17.74 1.17 -10.83
N THR A 270 -19.04 1.06 -11.09
CA THR A 270 -20.06 1.96 -10.50
C THR A 270 -20.17 1.73 -8.99
N LEU A 271 -20.16 0.47 -8.55
CA LEU A 271 -20.16 0.14 -7.12
C LEU A 271 -18.90 0.64 -6.42
N ILE A 272 -17.74 0.50 -7.07
CA ILE A 272 -16.46 0.96 -6.50
C ILE A 272 -16.44 2.49 -6.40
N GLU A 273 -16.88 3.19 -7.45
CA GLU A 273 -16.91 4.64 -7.49
C GLU A 273 -17.87 5.20 -6.43
N ALA A 274 -19.05 4.62 -6.29
CA ALA A 274 -19.98 4.99 -5.22
C ALA A 274 -19.41 4.77 -3.81
N ALA A 275 -18.58 3.74 -3.61
CA ALA A 275 -17.88 3.51 -2.35
C ALA A 275 -16.80 4.57 -2.10
N ILE A 276 -15.97 4.86 -3.09
CA ILE A 276 -14.96 5.91 -3.02
C ILE A 276 -15.61 7.26 -2.70
N ASP A 277 -16.71 7.62 -3.39
CA ASP A 277 -17.43 8.89 -3.15
C ASP A 277 -17.99 8.99 -1.72
N SER A 278 -18.52 7.89 -1.20
CA SER A 278 -19.03 7.84 0.17
C SER A 278 -17.91 8.03 1.20
N PHE A 279 -16.78 7.37 1.00
CA PHE A 279 -15.65 7.42 1.93
C PHE A 279 -14.89 8.74 1.84
N ALA A 280 -14.74 9.33 0.65
CA ALA A 280 -14.11 10.64 0.47
C ALA A 280 -14.78 11.77 1.26
N GLN A 281 -16.04 11.58 1.70
CA GLN A 281 -16.73 12.54 2.58
C GLN A 281 -16.28 12.45 4.05
N VAL A 282 -15.57 11.39 4.45
CA VAL A 282 -15.28 11.11 5.85
C VAL A 282 -13.81 10.76 6.15
N VAL A 283 -12.97 10.59 5.13
CA VAL A 283 -11.52 10.36 5.29
C VAL A 283 -10.72 11.30 4.40
N ASP A 284 -9.44 11.47 4.70
CA ASP A 284 -8.52 12.34 3.95
C ASP A 284 -7.84 11.57 2.80
N VAL A 285 -7.77 10.23 2.89
CA VAL A 285 -7.12 9.36 1.90
C VAL A 285 -7.73 7.97 1.91
N ILE A 286 -7.79 7.34 0.74
CA ILE A 286 -8.20 5.94 0.56
C ILE A 286 -7.00 5.14 0.05
N HIS A 287 -6.75 3.98 0.63
CA HIS A 287 -5.82 2.99 0.08
C HIS A 287 -6.59 1.76 -0.41
N ILE A 288 -6.22 1.24 -1.57
CA ILE A 288 -6.59 -0.09 -2.01
C ILE A 288 -5.54 -1.02 -1.41
N THR A 289 -5.90 -1.80 -0.41
CA THR A 289 -4.91 -2.38 0.51
C THR A 289 -4.51 -3.81 0.21
N GLU A 290 -5.37 -4.58 -0.47
CA GLU A 290 -5.21 -6.03 -0.61
C GLU A 290 -5.75 -6.53 -1.96
N LEU A 291 -5.47 -5.78 -3.04
CA LEU A 291 -6.04 -6.05 -4.36
C LEU A 291 -5.66 -7.43 -4.88
N ASP A 292 -6.66 -8.23 -5.13
CA ASP A 292 -6.62 -9.42 -5.95
C ASP A 292 -7.93 -9.58 -6.75
N VAL A 293 -7.86 -10.28 -7.90
CA VAL A 293 -9.02 -10.53 -8.76
C VAL A 293 -9.08 -12.00 -9.13
N ARG A 294 -9.94 -12.78 -8.48
CA ARG A 294 -10.09 -14.19 -8.81
C ARG A 294 -10.55 -14.38 -10.25
N ALA A 295 -9.76 -15.11 -11.03
CA ALA A 295 -10.13 -15.50 -12.38
C ALA A 295 -11.10 -16.69 -12.38
N ASN A 296 -10.85 -17.71 -11.55
CA ASN A 296 -11.69 -18.89 -11.43
C ASN A 296 -12.77 -18.68 -10.37
N HIS A 297 -13.88 -18.05 -10.74
CA HIS A 297 -15.02 -17.84 -9.84
C HIS A 297 -16.33 -18.04 -10.61
N GLU A 298 -17.26 -18.80 -10.05
CA GLU A 298 -18.62 -18.86 -10.55
C GLU A 298 -19.38 -17.54 -10.29
N ARG A 299 -20.36 -17.22 -11.14
CA ARG A 299 -21.18 -16.02 -10.99
C ARG A 299 -21.90 -15.99 -9.63
N GLY A 300 -21.51 -15.08 -8.79
CA GLY A 300 -22.18 -14.80 -7.49
C GLY A 300 -21.37 -13.76 -6.73
N GLY A 301 -21.99 -12.64 -6.38
CA GLY A 301 -21.35 -11.55 -5.62
C GLY A 301 -20.99 -12.00 -4.21
N SER A 302 -19.99 -11.38 -3.64
CA SER A 302 -19.40 -11.53 -2.32
C SER A 302 -18.38 -12.66 -2.13
N LEU A 303 -17.55 -12.47 -1.11
CA LEU A 303 -16.43 -13.31 -0.65
C LEU A 303 -16.83 -14.71 -0.15
N HIS A 304 -17.76 -15.40 -0.80
CA HIS A 304 -17.93 -16.80 -0.47
C HIS A 304 -16.77 -17.60 -1.10
N PHE A 305 -15.95 -18.17 -0.21
CA PHE A 305 -14.86 -19.09 -0.52
C PHE A 305 -15.40 -20.39 -1.14
N SER A 306 -16.01 -20.29 -2.32
CA SER A 306 -16.23 -21.48 -3.13
C SER A 306 -14.89 -21.90 -3.69
N GLN A 307 -14.54 -23.18 -3.54
CA GLN A 307 -13.38 -23.73 -4.21
C GLN A 307 -13.56 -23.49 -5.71
N GLY A 308 -12.66 -22.66 -6.30
CA GLY A 308 -12.68 -22.40 -7.73
C GLY A 308 -12.50 -23.68 -8.52
N GLN A 309 -12.95 -23.68 -9.77
CA GLN A 309 -12.67 -24.79 -10.67
C GLN A 309 -11.15 -24.93 -10.82
N SER A 310 -10.62 -26.13 -10.61
CA SER A 310 -9.22 -26.42 -10.83
C SER A 310 -8.90 -26.38 -12.33
N GLY A 311 -7.86 -25.68 -12.74
CA GLY A 311 -7.37 -25.68 -14.11
C GLY A 311 -6.92 -24.30 -14.60
N THR A 312 -6.23 -24.27 -15.73
CA THR A 312 -5.82 -23.03 -16.39
C THR A 312 -7.07 -22.31 -16.95
N PRO A 313 -7.27 -21.01 -16.66
CA PRO A 313 -8.38 -20.24 -17.21
C PRO A 313 -8.42 -20.29 -18.74
N ASP A 314 -9.62 -20.42 -19.32
CA ASP A 314 -9.80 -20.31 -20.76
C ASP A 314 -9.59 -18.88 -21.27
N GLN A 315 -9.57 -18.70 -22.60
CA GLN A 315 -9.34 -17.40 -23.22
C GLN A 315 -10.40 -16.34 -22.82
N GLN A 316 -11.65 -16.75 -22.64
CA GLN A 316 -12.72 -15.84 -22.25
C GLN A 316 -12.54 -15.36 -20.82
N THR A 317 -12.20 -16.25 -19.91
CA THR A 317 -11.88 -15.96 -18.51
C THR A 317 -10.67 -15.02 -18.42
N LEU A 318 -9.60 -15.29 -19.18
CA LEU A 318 -8.42 -14.43 -19.25
C LEU A 318 -8.75 -13.04 -19.81
N ALA A 319 -9.60 -12.95 -20.82
CA ALA A 319 -10.03 -11.66 -21.35
C ALA A 319 -10.82 -10.86 -20.30
N ARG A 320 -11.72 -11.50 -19.55
CA ARG A 320 -12.44 -10.85 -18.43
C ARG A 320 -11.50 -10.40 -17.32
N PHE A 321 -10.54 -11.23 -16.96
CA PHE A 321 -9.50 -10.91 -15.98
C PHE A 321 -8.71 -9.66 -16.38
N ASN A 322 -8.23 -9.61 -17.61
CA ASN A 322 -7.51 -8.47 -18.16
C ASN A 322 -8.38 -7.20 -18.16
N ASN A 323 -9.64 -7.31 -18.58
CA ASN A 323 -10.59 -6.19 -18.59
C ASN A 323 -10.92 -5.68 -17.18
N GLN A 324 -11.07 -6.59 -16.20
CA GLN A 324 -11.34 -6.18 -14.82
C GLN A 324 -10.17 -5.36 -14.27
N TYR A 325 -8.94 -5.83 -14.41
CA TYR A 325 -7.77 -5.04 -14.00
C TYR A 325 -7.66 -3.70 -14.75
N ALA A 326 -7.90 -3.70 -16.04
CA ALA A 326 -7.90 -2.45 -16.83
C ALA A 326 -8.94 -1.45 -16.31
N ASN A 327 -10.15 -1.88 -16.04
CA ASN A 327 -11.23 -1.05 -15.53
C ASN A 327 -10.93 -0.51 -14.14
N LEU A 328 -10.38 -1.35 -13.24
CA LEU A 328 -9.95 -0.95 -11.91
C LEU A 328 -8.90 0.16 -11.98
N PHE A 329 -7.84 -0.03 -12.77
CA PHE A 329 -6.75 0.92 -12.83
C PHE A 329 -7.12 2.22 -13.55
N ARG A 330 -8.01 2.19 -14.54
CA ARG A 330 -8.60 3.41 -15.11
C ARG A 330 -9.41 4.20 -14.06
N LEU A 331 -10.21 3.50 -13.26
CA LEU A 331 -10.96 4.13 -12.16
C LEU A 331 -10.02 4.71 -11.11
N PHE A 332 -9.04 3.93 -10.63
CA PHE A 332 -8.12 4.39 -9.59
C PHE A 332 -7.32 5.63 -10.04
N ARG A 333 -6.90 5.68 -11.30
CA ARG A 333 -6.24 6.88 -11.86
C ARG A 333 -7.16 8.10 -11.87
N ARG A 334 -8.42 7.94 -12.30
CA ARG A 334 -9.39 9.06 -12.24
C ARG A 334 -9.63 9.58 -10.83
N ARG A 335 -9.41 8.73 -9.83
CA ARG A 335 -9.60 9.04 -8.40
C ARG A 335 -8.27 9.17 -7.64
N SER A 336 -7.18 9.48 -8.32
CA SER A 336 -5.88 9.72 -7.69
C SER A 336 -5.84 10.98 -6.82
N ASP A 337 -6.87 11.79 -6.84
CA ASP A 337 -7.12 12.89 -5.91
C ASP A 337 -7.35 12.43 -4.46
N ILE A 338 -7.86 11.19 -4.28
CA ILE A 338 -8.16 10.62 -2.97
C ILE A 338 -7.47 9.26 -2.75
N ILE A 339 -7.12 8.51 -3.82
CA ILE A 339 -6.42 7.23 -3.71
C ILE A 339 -4.91 7.46 -3.62
N GLY A 340 -4.31 7.16 -2.48
CA GLY A 340 -2.87 7.34 -2.23
C GLY A 340 -2.00 6.11 -2.44
N ASN A 341 -2.60 4.91 -2.45
CA ASN A 341 -1.86 3.65 -2.61
C ASN A 341 -2.74 2.55 -3.19
N VAL A 342 -2.15 1.69 -4.04
CA VAL A 342 -2.75 0.45 -4.53
C VAL A 342 -1.80 -0.71 -4.26
N THR A 343 -2.14 -1.57 -3.32
CA THR A 343 -1.35 -2.73 -2.89
C THR A 343 -1.96 -4.02 -3.40
N PHE A 344 -1.19 -4.81 -4.12
CA PHE A 344 -1.55 -6.18 -4.49
C PHE A 344 -1.35 -7.13 -3.30
N TRP A 345 -2.32 -8.04 -3.06
CA TRP A 345 -2.21 -8.96 -1.93
C TRP A 345 -1.51 -10.26 -2.33
N ASN A 346 -0.21 -10.27 -2.12
CA ASN A 346 0.84 -11.18 -2.51
C ASN A 346 1.56 -10.81 -3.83
N LEU A 347 2.75 -11.40 -4.00
CA LEU A 347 3.65 -11.09 -5.12
C LEU A 347 3.21 -11.78 -6.42
N SER A 348 2.78 -13.04 -6.32
CA SER A 348 2.46 -13.88 -7.48
C SER A 348 1.30 -14.83 -7.18
N ASP A 349 0.71 -15.41 -8.22
CA ASP A 349 -0.32 -16.44 -8.09
C ASP A 349 0.14 -17.61 -7.19
N ARG A 350 1.46 -17.93 -7.18
CA ARG A 350 2.05 -18.96 -6.33
C ARG A 350 1.99 -18.63 -4.85
N ASP A 351 2.11 -17.35 -4.52
CA ASP A 351 2.16 -16.88 -3.13
C ASP A 351 0.76 -16.55 -2.59
N SER A 352 -0.25 -16.51 -3.47
CA SER A 352 -1.59 -16.05 -3.13
C SER A 352 -2.24 -16.90 -2.04
N TRP A 353 -2.81 -16.23 -1.05
CA TRP A 353 -3.65 -16.83 0.01
C TRP A 353 -4.90 -17.54 -0.55
N LEU A 354 -5.34 -17.15 -1.75
CA LEU A 354 -6.46 -17.79 -2.46
C LEU A 354 -6.09 -19.12 -3.10
N GLY A 355 -4.79 -19.45 -3.14
CA GLY A 355 -4.26 -20.59 -3.89
C GLY A 355 -4.01 -20.28 -5.37
N ALA A 356 -3.00 -20.93 -5.92
CA ALA A 356 -2.48 -20.67 -7.26
C ALA A 356 -3.50 -20.91 -8.38
N ASP A 357 -4.49 -21.74 -8.17
CA ASP A 357 -5.51 -22.09 -9.18
C ASP A 357 -6.61 -21.02 -9.35
N ASN A 358 -6.60 -19.98 -8.50
CA ASN A 358 -7.47 -18.81 -8.65
C ASN A 358 -6.90 -17.73 -9.58
N PHE A 359 -5.61 -17.81 -9.95
CA PHE A 359 -4.90 -16.89 -10.86
C PHE A 359 -5.13 -15.40 -10.57
N PRO A 360 -5.06 -14.94 -9.31
CA PRO A 360 -5.65 -13.65 -8.93
C PRO A 360 -4.77 -12.43 -9.20
N LEU A 361 -3.47 -12.60 -9.47
CA LEU A 361 -2.49 -11.52 -9.49
C LEU A 361 -1.97 -11.21 -10.91
N LEU A 362 -1.17 -10.15 -11.04
CA LEU A 362 -0.56 -9.76 -12.31
C LEU A 362 0.67 -10.60 -12.69
N ILE A 363 1.23 -11.30 -11.71
CA ILE A 363 2.41 -12.16 -11.84
C ILE A 363 1.98 -13.61 -11.66
N ASP A 364 2.40 -14.47 -12.56
CA ASP A 364 2.03 -15.88 -12.57
C ASP A 364 2.78 -16.70 -11.50
N ARG A 365 2.47 -18.02 -11.44
CA ARG A 365 3.10 -18.96 -10.49
C ARG A 365 4.61 -19.18 -10.71
N ASN A 366 5.14 -18.76 -11.86
CA ASN A 366 6.55 -18.84 -12.22
C ASN A 366 7.26 -17.48 -12.13
N TYR A 367 6.65 -16.51 -11.41
CA TYR A 367 7.12 -15.14 -11.26
C TYR A 367 7.29 -14.38 -12.58
N LYS A 368 6.46 -14.71 -13.59
CA LYS A 368 6.45 -14.00 -14.88
C LYS A 368 5.22 -13.10 -15.00
N PRO A 369 5.38 -11.89 -15.58
CA PRO A 369 4.25 -11.00 -15.83
C PRO A 369 3.20 -11.64 -16.77
N LYS A 370 1.93 -11.56 -16.38
CA LYS A 370 0.78 -11.93 -17.20
C LYS A 370 0.40 -10.79 -18.17
N PRO A 371 -0.42 -11.02 -19.21
CA PRO A 371 -0.90 -9.94 -20.09
C PRO A 371 -1.51 -8.76 -19.34
N ALA A 372 -2.26 -9.01 -18.25
CA ALA A 372 -2.84 -7.97 -17.41
C ALA A 372 -1.78 -7.02 -16.80
N TYR A 373 -0.57 -7.50 -16.50
CA TYR A 373 0.53 -6.67 -16.02
C TYR A 373 0.87 -5.57 -17.03
N TYR A 374 1.06 -5.94 -18.28
CA TYR A 374 1.42 -4.99 -19.34
C TYR A 374 0.28 -4.00 -19.60
N ILE A 375 -0.96 -4.48 -19.60
CA ILE A 375 -2.15 -3.63 -19.74
C ILE A 375 -2.19 -2.59 -18.62
N VAL A 376 -2.07 -3.02 -17.36
CA VAL A 376 -2.06 -2.12 -16.20
C VAL A 376 -0.91 -1.12 -16.29
N ARG A 377 0.31 -1.58 -16.61
CA ARG A 377 1.48 -0.71 -16.75
C ARG A 377 1.27 0.37 -17.81
N ASP A 378 0.79 -0.03 -18.98
CA ASP A 378 0.70 0.85 -20.16
C ASP A 378 -0.46 1.84 -20.04
N LEU A 379 -1.54 1.49 -19.29
CA LEU A 379 -2.63 2.40 -18.94
C LEU A 379 -2.15 3.67 -18.19
N ALA A 380 -1.03 3.62 -17.50
CA ALA A 380 -0.49 4.79 -16.80
C ALA A 380 -0.14 5.95 -17.75
N GLY A 381 0.14 5.67 -19.02
CA GLY A 381 0.42 6.68 -20.06
C GLY A 381 -0.81 7.18 -20.82
N GLU A 382 -2.00 6.59 -20.62
CA GLU A 382 -3.24 7.07 -21.26
C GLU A 382 -3.60 8.47 -20.71
N LYS A 383 -3.95 9.43 -21.61
CA LYS A 383 -4.39 10.79 -21.25
C LYS A 383 -5.86 10.80 -20.82
#